data_b76a71c09f5f86b5d43510a157466765
#
_entry.id   b76a71c09f5f86b5d43510a157466765
#
_cell.length_a   1.000
_cell.length_b   1.000
_cell.length_c   1.000
_cell.angle_alpha   90.00
_cell.angle_beta   90.00
_cell.angle_gamma   90.00
#
_symmetry.space_group_name_H-M   'P 1'
#
loop_
_entity.id
_entity.type
_entity.pdbx_description
1 polymer ?
#
loop_
_entity_poly.entity_id
_entity_poly.type
_entity_poly.pdbx_seq_one_letter_code
_entity_poly.pdbx_strand_id
1 'polypeptide(L)'
;MTPRSATARACANVALVKYWGKRDEELNLPATGSISLTLGELTATATAATAVDGQPRFRQDGRAVEGRPGRQMEAFLDLVSTRFGGDPLSVDVVADFPVAAGLASSAAIFAAVAAAGASACEGRIDLDDLSALARRGSGSAARSVHGGFVEWNRGEREDGTDSIATPLLAPEAWDVAMAVAVVSEARKDVGSRDAMGHVARTSPLYPGWLAAQEDDLLAMRVAIERRDLERVGTIAEENCLRMHATAIAARPPILYWAPATLEVLALVRRMRAEGLGGWFTMDAGPQVKVVCAGGDLDAVSAKLAEVPGVARVIRARPGPGVRILEGPCPWS
;
A
#
# COMPACT_ATOMS: atom_id res chain seq x y z
N MET A 1 -29.65 16.76 -15.72
CA MET A 1 -28.22 16.61 -16.07
C MET A 1 -27.92 15.13 -16.00
N THR A 2 -27.22 14.57 -16.97
CA THR A 2 -26.74 13.17 -16.89
C THR A 2 -25.80 13.05 -15.70
N PRO A 3 -25.95 12.05 -14.80
CA PRO A 3 -25.05 11.90 -13.68
C PRO A 3 -23.62 11.70 -14.21
N ARG A 4 -22.71 12.55 -13.77
CA ARG A 4 -21.31 12.44 -14.13
C ARG A 4 -20.72 11.24 -13.40
N SER A 5 -20.10 10.35 -14.12
CA SER A 5 -19.44 9.17 -13.54
C SER A 5 -18.09 8.93 -14.19
N ALA A 6 -17.18 8.35 -13.43
CA ALA A 6 -15.88 7.93 -13.93
C ALA A 6 -15.38 6.69 -13.19
N THR A 7 -14.63 5.85 -13.89
CA THR A 7 -14.07 4.63 -13.35
C THR A 7 -12.54 4.67 -13.45
N ALA A 8 -11.87 4.41 -12.34
CA ALA A 8 -10.41 4.32 -12.29
C ALA A 8 -9.97 3.02 -11.62
N ARG A 9 -8.78 2.54 -11.99
CA ARG A 9 -8.12 1.38 -11.40
C ARG A 9 -6.74 1.74 -10.89
N ALA A 10 -6.40 1.24 -9.71
CA ALA A 10 -5.06 1.35 -9.13
C ALA A 10 -4.60 0.00 -8.60
N CYS A 11 -3.28 -0.20 -8.57
CA CYS A 11 -2.64 -1.38 -8.04
C CYS A 11 -2.25 -1.18 -6.57
N ALA A 12 -2.29 -2.24 -5.77
CA ALA A 12 -1.73 -2.23 -4.43
C ALA A 12 -0.20 -2.10 -4.49
N ASN A 13 0.39 -1.55 -3.45
CA ASN A 13 1.83 -1.50 -3.31
C ASN A 13 2.28 -2.15 -2.00
N VAL A 14 3.45 -2.79 -2.02
CA VAL A 14 4.07 -3.39 -0.84
C VAL A 14 5.33 -2.59 -0.50
N ALA A 15 5.36 -2.00 0.69
CA ALA A 15 6.52 -1.26 1.15
C ALA A 15 7.72 -2.19 1.39
N LEU A 16 8.88 -1.81 0.86
CA LEU A 16 10.20 -2.43 1.06
C LEU A 16 10.97 -1.67 2.15
N VAL A 17 10.93 -0.32 2.11
CA VAL A 17 11.23 0.53 3.28
C VAL A 17 9.90 1.02 3.82
N LYS A 18 9.58 0.67 5.07
CA LYS A 18 8.24 0.74 5.64
C LYS A 18 7.78 2.17 5.95
N TYR A 19 6.51 2.42 5.70
CA TYR A 19 5.75 3.52 6.28
C TYR A 19 5.20 3.08 7.65
N TRP A 20 5.77 3.61 8.74
CA TRP A 20 5.37 3.24 10.10
C TRP A 20 5.50 4.40 11.08
N GLY A 21 4.45 5.20 11.14
CA GLY A 21 4.37 6.39 11.97
C GLY A 21 4.01 7.64 11.19
N LYS A 22 3.43 8.60 11.88
CA LYS A 22 3.00 9.88 11.31
C LYS A 22 3.58 11.04 12.11
N ARG A 23 3.93 12.14 11.44
CA ARG A 23 4.21 13.44 12.03
C ARG A 23 2.97 14.31 12.12
N ASP A 24 1.94 14.02 11.28
CA ASP A 24 0.62 14.64 11.32
C ASP A 24 -0.46 13.59 11.01
N GLU A 25 -1.42 13.45 11.90
CA GLU A 25 -2.52 12.46 11.80
C GLU A 25 -3.62 12.92 10.84
N GLU A 26 -3.93 14.21 10.82
CA GLU A 26 -5.01 14.79 10.02
C GLU A 26 -4.64 14.79 8.53
N LEU A 27 -3.45 15.26 8.21
CA LEU A 27 -2.93 15.31 6.86
C LEU A 27 -2.32 13.98 6.40
N ASN A 28 -2.28 12.95 7.26
CA ASN A 28 -1.59 11.68 7.01
C ASN A 28 -0.12 11.86 6.62
N LEU A 29 0.56 12.88 7.16
CA LEU A 29 1.98 13.10 6.87
C LEU A 29 2.84 12.04 7.56
N PRO A 30 3.76 11.40 6.84
CA PRO A 30 4.57 10.33 7.41
C PRO A 30 5.67 10.87 8.30
N ALA A 31 6.07 10.10 9.32
CA ALA A 31 7.21 10.42 10.17
C ALA A 31 8.53 10.33 9.39
N THR A 32 8.60 9.40 8.43
CA THR A 32 9.75 9.16 7.53
C THR A 32 9.27 8.87 6.13
N GLY A 33 10.12 8.98 5.11
CA GLY A 33 9.85 8.46 3.77
C GLY A 33 9.62 6.94 3.76
N SER A 34 9.23 6.42 2.61
CA SER A 34 9.04 4.97 2.41
C SER A 34 9.16 4.61 0.93
N ILE A 35 9.64 3.41 0.63
CA ILE A 35 9.77 2.90 -0.75
C ILE A 35 8.96 1.63 -0.90
N SER A 36 8.25 1.46 -2.03
CA SER A 36 7.41 0.30 -2.30
C SER A 36 7.55 -0.21 -3.72
N LEU A 37 7.11 -1.45 -3.93
CA LEU A 37 6.84 -2.04 -5.23
C LEU A 37 5.33 -2.10 -5.46
N THR A 38 4.85 -1.52 -6.56
CA THR A 38 3.46 -1.62 -7.00
C THR A 38 3.24 -2.96 -7.70
N LEU A 39 2.15 -3.68 -7.37
CA LEU A 39 1.89 -5.05 -7.81
C LEU A 39 0.69 -5.12 -8.76
N GLY A 40 0.92 -5.55 -9.99
CA GLY A 40 -0.07 -5.50 -11.08
C GLY A 40 -1.30 -6.40 -10.88
N GLU A 41 -1.15 -7.51 -10.16
CA GLU A 41 -2.21 -8.50 -9.92
C GLU A 41 -3.08 -8.20 -8.71
N LEU A 42 -2.77 -7.18 -7.94
CA LEU A 42 -3.55 -6.76 -6.77
C LEU A 42 -4.21 -5.41 -7.05
N THR A 43 -5.40 -5.42 -7.65
CA THR A 43 -6.03 -4.20 -8.15
C THR A 43 -7.32 -3.83 -7.40
N ALA A 44 -7.60 -2.54 -7.30
CA ALA A 44 -8.88 -2.00 -6.92
C ALA A 44 -9.42 -1.10 -8.04
N THR A 45 -10.68 -1.29 -8.37
CA THR A 45 -11.41 -0.47 -9.34
C THR A 45 -12.47 0.32 -8.59
N ALA A 46 -12.49 1.64 -8.76
CA ALA A 46 -13.44 2.55 -8.17
C ALA A 46 -14.28 3.23 -9.26
N THR A 47 -15.58 3.16 -9.13
CA THR A 47 -16.53 3.95 -9.95
C THR A 47 -17.12 5.03 -9.07
N ALA A 48 -16.74 6.29 -9.32
CA ALA A 48 -17.28 7.46 -8.66
C ALA A 48 -18.38 8.11 -9.52
N ALA A 49 -19.42 8.57 -8.87
CA ALA A 49 -20.52 9.29 -9.51
C ALA A 49 -21.10 10.36 -8.57
N THR A 50 -21.88 11.31 -9.12
CA THR A 50 -22.67 12.22 -8.30
C THR A 50 -23.56 11.43 -7.33
N ALA A 51 -23.53 11.78 -6.05
CA ALA A 51 -24.32 11.10 -5.03
C ALA A 51 -25.83 11.32 -5.26
N VAL A 52 -26.62 10.30 -4.94
CA VAL A 52 -28.07 10.35 -4.99
C VAL A 52 -28.61 10.39 -3.56
N ASP A 53 -29.51 11.33 -3.28
CA ASP A 53 -30.10 11.47 -1.95
C ASP A 53 -30.75 10.17 -1.46
N GLY A 54 -30.55 9.85 -0.20
CA GLY A 54 -31.04 8.64 0.43
C GLY A 54 -30.33 7.34 0.05
N GLN A 55 -29.30 7.42 -0.80
CA GLN A 55 -28.48 6.25 -1.16
C GLN A 55 -27.14 6.24 -0.40
N PRO A 56 -26.60 5.04 -0.09
CA PRO A 56 -25.27 4.93 0.49
C PRO A 56 -24.21 5.54 -0.42
N ARG A 57 -23.35 6.38 0.12
CA ARG A 57 -22.27 7.03 -0.64
C ARG A 57 -21.03 6.14 -0.84
N PHE A 58 -20.88 5.10 -0.03
CA PHE A 58 -19.81 4.12 -0.21
C PHE A 58 -20.36 2.71 -0.30
N ARG A 59 -20.02 2.03 -1.39
CA ARG A 59 -20.24 0.60 -1.57
C ARG A 59 -18.91 -0.12 -1.83
N GLN A 60 -18.86 -1.36 -1.38
CA GLN A 60 -17.80 -2.29 -1.72
C GLN A 60 -18.44 -3.57 -2.25
N ASP A 61 -18.08 -3.97 -3.46
CA ASP A 61 -18.69 -5.10 -4.17
C ASP A 61 -20.23 -4.97 -4.24
N GLY A 62 -20.72 -3.75 -4.52
CA GLY A 62 -22.13 -3.40 -4.59
C GLY A 62 -22.85 -3.30 -3.24
N ARG A 63 -22.21 -3.61 -2.11
CA ARG A 63 -22.81 -3.59 -0.77
C ARG A 63 -22.44 -2.30 -0.02
N ALA A 64 -23.42 -1.70 0.64
CA ALA A 64 -23.18 -0.51 1.48
C ALA A 64 -22.18 -0.84 2.59
N VAL A 65 -21.24 0.07 2.82
CA VAL A 65 -20.24 -0.03 3.90
C VAL A 65 -20.54 1.03 4.95
N GLU A 66 -20.88 0.58 6.13
CA GLU A 66 -21.23 1.43 7.27
C GLU A 66 -20.11 1.49 8.31
N GLY A 67 -20.35 2.22 9.39
CA GLY A 67 -19.43 2.33 10.52
C GLY A 67 -18.21 3.20 10.21
N ARG A 68 -17.08 2.92 10.90
CA ARG A 68 -15.85 3.71 10.76
C ARG A 68 -15.29 3.73 9.34
N PRO A 69 -15.22 2.60 8.60
CA PRO A 69 -14.73 2.60 7.22
C PRO A 69 -15.61 3.43 6.28
N GLY A 70 -16.95 3.34 6.42
CA GLY A 70 -17.89 4.15 5.65
C GLY A 70 -17.67 5.64 5.86
N ARG A 71 -17.69 6.08 7.11
CA ARG A 71 -17.44 7.49 7.46
C ARG A 71 -16.09 8.02 6.98
N GLN A 72 -15.04 7.18 7.03
CA GLN A 72 -13.72 7.58 6.53
C GLN A 72 -13.75 7.80 5.01
N MET A 73 -14.44 6.94 4.27
CA MET A 73 -14.57 7.09 2.82
C MET A 73 -15.44 8.31 2.46
N GLU A 74 -16.54 8.51 3.15
CA GLU A 74 -17.43 9.67 2.93
C GLU A 74 -16.70 10.99 3.16
N ALA A 75 -15.93 11.10 4.26
CA ALA A 75 -15.11 12.28 4.51
C ALA A 75 -14.03 12.49 3.42
N PHE A 76 -13.50 11.41 2.86
CA PHE A 76 -12.56 11.51 1.75
C PHE A 76 -13.24 11.95 0.45
N LEU A 77 -14.46 11.46 0.16
CA LEU A 77 -15.25 11.90 -0.98
C LEU A 77 -15.63 13.39 -0.86
N ASP A 78 -15.94 13.88 0.35
CA ASP A 78 -16.19 15.30 0.60
C ASP A 78 -14.93 16.16 0.34
N LEU A 79 -13.75 15.65 0.73
CA LEU A 79 -12.50 16.31 0.42
C LEU A 79 -12.26 16.41 -1.09
N VAL A 80 -12.52 15.32 -1.84
CA VAL A 80 -12.38 15.29 -3.30
C VAL A 80 -13.36 16.27 -3.97
N SER A 81 -14.65 16.18 -3.66
CA SER A 81 -15.66 17.07 -4.25
C SER A 81 -15.42 18.54 -3.93
N THR A 82 -15.02 18.86 -2.70
CA THR A 82 -14.68 20.24 -2.29
C THR A 82 -13.48 20.78 -3.07
N ARG A 83 -12.42 19.96 -3.27
CA ARG A 83 -11.23 20.39 -4.02
C ARG A 83 -11.55 20.81 -5.45
N PHE A 84 -12.48 20.13 -6.11
CA PHE A 84 -12.83 20.39 -7.50
C PHE A 84 -14.13 21.19 -7.68
N GLY A 85 -14.75 21.66 -6.59
CA GLY A 85 -16.00 22.42 -6.64
C GLY A 85 -17.18 21.64 -7.23
N GLY A 86 -17.14 20.29 -7.12
CA GLY A 86 -18.18 19.41 -7.64
C GLY A 86 -19.31 19.10 -6.65
N ASP A 87 -20.34 18.43 -7.15
CA ASP A 87 -21.42 17.88 -6.34
C ASP A 87 -20.89 16.78 -5.39
N PRO A 88 -21.59 16.47 -4.30
CA PRO A 88 -21.25 15.32 -3.46
C PRO A 88 -21.10 14.04 -4.27
N LEU A 89 -20.09 13.25 -3.95
CA LEU A 89 -19.78 12.00 -4.65
C LEU A 89 -20.26 10.78 -3.88
N SER A 90 -20.59 9.73 -4.63
CA SER A 90 -20.69 8.35 -4.18
C SER A 90 -19.68 7.49 -4.92
N VAL A 91 -19.26 6.36 -4.33
CA VAL A 91 -18.31 5.44 -4.95
C VAL A 91 -18.69 3.99 -4.69
N ASP A 92 -18.53 3.15 -5.70
CA ASP A 92 -18.49 1.70 -5.57
C ASP A 92 -17.07 1.20 -5.89
N VAL A 93 -16.52 0.35 -5.01
CA VAL A 93 -15.16 -0.17 -5.13
C VAL A 93 -15.21 -1.68 -5.23
N VAL A 94 -14.53 -2.22 -6.24
CA VAL A 94 -14.31 -3.67 -6.40
C VAL A 94 -12.81 -3.95 -6.27
N ALA A 95 -12.43 -4.93 -5.45
CA ALA A 95 -11.04 -5.35 -5.28
C ALA A 95 -10.87 -6.83 -5.65
N ASP A 96 -9.83 -7.14 -6.45
CA ASP A 96 -9.54 -8.49 -6.93
C ASP A 96 -8.85 -9.37 -5.85
N PHE A 97 -8.73 -8.88 -4.63
CA PHE A 97 -8.05 -9.55 -3.52
C PHE A 97 -8.74 -9.25 -2.18
N PRO A 98 -8.56 -10.10 -1.14
CA PRO A 98 -9.21 -9.91 0.16
C PRO A 98 -8.87 -8.58 0.80
N VAL A 99 -9.91 -7.79 1.06
CA VAL A 99 -9.79 -6.49 1.74
C VAL A 99 -9.63 -6.72 3.25
N ALA A 100 -8.79 -5.91 3.90
CA ALA A 100 -8.49 -5.96 5.34
C ALA A 100 -7.68 -7.17 5.84
N ALA A 101 -7.23 -8.05 4.95
CA ALA A 101 -6.37 -9.20 5.28
C ALA A 101 -4.86 -8.87 5.36
N GLY A 102 -4.46 -7.60 5.39
CA GLY A 102 -3.03 -7.20 5.40
C GLY A 102 -2.36 -7.21 4.02
N LEU A 103 -3.14 -7.12 2.94
CA LEU A 103 -2.68 -7.10 1.54
C LEU A 103 -2.61 -5.69 0.93
N ALA A 104 -2.43 -4.65 1.75
CA ALA A 104 -2.30 -3.26 1.32
C ALA A 104 -3.51 -2.70 0.53
N SER A 105 -4.71 -3.25 0.75
CA SER A 105 -5.93 -2.88 0.01
C SER A 105 -6.27 -1.39 0.06
N SER A 106 -6.05 -0.72 1.19
CA SER A 106 -6.33 0.71 1.31
C SER A 106 -5.49 1.57 0.35
N ALA A 107 -4.30 1.13 -0.03
CA ALA A 107 -3.45 1.86 -0.96
C ALA A 107 -4.09 1.95 -2.35
N ALA A 108 -4.48 0.80 -2.92
CA ALA A 108 -5.15 0.75 -4.21
C ALA A 108 -6.53 1.43 -4.18
N ILE A 109 -7.32 1.17 -3.13
CA ILE A 109 -8.68 1.73 -3.00
C ILE A 109 -8.64 3.26 -3.02
N PHE A 110 -7.88 3.90 -2.13
CA PHE A 110 -7.88 5.36 -2.05
C PHE A 110 -7.20 6.04 -3.24
N ALA A 111 -6.23 5.39 -3.90
CA ALA A 111 -5.66 5.91 -5.14
C ALA A 111 -6.69 5.85 -6.30
N ALA A 112 -7.42 4.74 -6.45
CA ALA A 112 -8.47 4.61 -7.45
C ALA A 112 -9.63 5.58 -7.19
N VAL A 113 -10.07 5.74 -5.93
CA VAL A 113 -11.14 6.68 -5.54
C VAL A 113 -10.74 8.13 -5.79
N ALA A 114 -9.48 8.52 -5.46
CA ALA A 114 -8.98 9.86 -5.74
C ALA A 114 -9.04 10.19 -7.24
N ALA A 115 -8.59 9.25 -8.08
CA ALA A 115 -8.57 9.42 -9.52
C ALA A 115 -9.98 9.42 -10.14
N ALA A 116 -10.83 8.47 -9.76
CA ALA A 116 -12.20 8.40 -10.24
C ALA A 116 -13.02 9.64 -9.81
N GLY A 117 -12.83 10.08 -8.56
CA GLY A 117 -13.51 11.28 -8.04
C GLY A 117 -13.07 12.55 -8.75
N ALA A 118 -11.76 12.75 -8.97
CA ALA A 118 -11.23 13.88 -9.73
C ALA A 118 -11.82 13.90 -11.16
N SER A 119 -11.84 12.72 -11.81
CA SER A 119 -12.43 12.57 -13.16
C SER A 119 -13.94 12.85 -13.18
N ALA A 120 -14.71 12.32 -12.22
CA ALA A 120 -16.15 12.54 -12.13
C ALA A 120 -16.52 14.02 -11.87
N CYS A 121 -15.66 14.76 -11.17
CA CYS A 121 -15.77 16.20 -10.99
C CYS A 121 -15.27 17.02 -12.21
N GLU A 122 -14.79 16.37 -13.28
CA GLU A 122 -14.10 17.02 -14.40
C GLU A 122 -12.93 17.91 -13.97
N GLY A 123 -12.33 17.57 -12.83
CA GLY A 123 -11.20 18.29 -12.25
C GLY A 123 -9.92 18.07 -13.02
N ARG A 124 -9.03 19.07 -13.00
CA ARG A 124 -7.64 18.94 -13.50
C ARG A 124 -6.71 18.78 -12.32
N ILE A 125 -5.81 17.79 -12.41
CA ILE A 125 -4.84 17.48 -11.36
C ILE A 125 -3.63 16.78 -12.00
N ASP A 126 -2.43 17.15 -11.60
CA ASP A 126 -1.24 16.38 -11.95
C ASP A 126 -1.05 15.18 -11.03
N LEU A 127 -0.09 14.31 -11.35
CA LEU A 127 0.14 13.09 -10.58
C LEU A 127 0.72 13.35 -9.19
N ASP A 128 1.47 14.43 -9.00
CA ASP A 128 2.02 14.81 -7.71
C ASP A 128 0.91 15.27 -6.76
N ASP A 129 0.04 16.14 -7.24
CA ASP A 129 -1.15 16.59 -6.54
C ASP A 129 -2.14 15.44 -6.28
N LEU A 130 -2.30 14.51 -7.23
CA LEU A 130 -3.11 13.30 -7.05
C LEU A 130 -2.52 12.40 -5.96
N SER A 131 -1.19 12.27 -5.91
CA SER A 131 -0.48 11.55 -4.85
C SER A 131 -0.74 12.19 -3.47
N ALA A 132 -0.62 13.53 -3.37
CA ALA A 132 -0.95 14.26 -2.15
C ALA A 132 -2.42 14.10 -1.76
N LEU A 133 -3.35 14.09 -2.71
CA LEU A 133 -4.78 13.86 -2.47
C LEU A 133 -5.04 12.43 -1.98
N ALA A 134 -4.53 11.41 -2.67
CA ALA A 134 -4.71 10.00 -2.30
C ALA A 134 -4.17 9.70 -0.90
N ARG A 135 -3.04 10.31 -0.51
CA ARG A 135 -2.48 10.26 0.83
C ARG A 135 -3.49 10.64 1.92
N ARG A 136 -4.34 11.64 1.68
CA ARG A 136 -5.33 12.11 2.66
C ARG A 136 -6.32 11.00 3.04
N GLY A 137 -6.67 10.12 2.12
CA GLY A 137 -7.49 8.94 2.38
C GLY A 137 -6.72 7.83 3.11
N SER A 138 -5.53 7.51 2.59
CA SER A 138 -4.62 6.53 3.18
C SER A 138 -3.18 6.89 2.82
N GLY A 139 -2.27 7.02 3.80
CA GLY A 139 -0.88 7.39 3.54
C GLY A 139 -0.21 6.56 2.45
N SER A 140 -0.36 5.23 2.49
CA SER A 140 0.21 4.33 1.47
C SER A 140 -0.36 4.53 0.06
N ALA A 141 -1.54 5.17 -0.07
CA ALA A 141 -2.17 5.40 -1.37
C ALA A 141 -1.40 6.40 -2.24
N ALA A 142 -0.61 7.28 -1.61
CA ALA A 142 0.30 8.18 -2.34
C ALA A 142 1.14 7.42 -3.37
N ARG A 143 1.70 6.25 -2.99
CA ARG A 143 2.56 5.45 -3.85
C ARG A 143 1.82 4.68 -4.95
N SER A 144 0.54 4.33 -4.73
CA SER A 144 -0.27 3.61 -5.74
C SER A 144 -0.72 4.49 -6.92
N VAL A 145 -0.43 5.80 -6.87
CA VAL A 145 -0.61 6.70 -8.01
C VAL A 145 0.40 6.39 -9.11
N HIS A 146 1.59 5.91 -8.73
CA HIS A 146 2.65 5.54 -9.66
C HIS A 146 2.83 4.02 -9.74
N GLY A 147 3.47 3.55 -10.83
CA GLY A 147 3.80 2.14 -11.06
C GLY A 147 5.27 1.82 -10.76
N GLY A 148 5.58 0.53 -10.64
CA GLY A 148 6.94 0.04 -10.42
C GLY A 148 7.45 0.32 -9.01
N PHE A 149 8.72 0.69 -8.89
CA PHE A 149 9.30 1.12 -7.62
C PHE A 149 9.02 2.59 -7.39
N VAL A 150 8.45 2.90 -6.22
CA VAL A 150 7.95 4.24 -5.90
C VAL A 150 8.40 4.64 -4.51
N GLU A 151 8.95 5.83 -4.39
CA GLU A 151 9.26 6.47 -3.12
C GLU A 151 8.17 7.48 -2.75
N TRP A 152 7.74 7.48 -1.52
CA TRP A 152 6.94 8.52 -0.92
C TRP A 152 7.81 9.35 0.01
N ASN A 153 8.00 10.62 -0.35
CA ASN A 153 8.80 11.57 0.39
C ASN A 153 8.10 12.00 1.68
N ARG A 154 8.87 12.09 2.76
CA ARG A 154 8.37 12.61 4.03
C ARG A 154 7.77 14.01 3.87
N GLY A 155 8.41 14.85 3.08
CA GLY A 155 8.14 16.26 2.97
C GLY A 155 8.53 17.03 4.25
N GLU A 156 8.70 18.32 4.13
CA GLU A 156 9.08 19.23 5.24
C GLU A 156 7.99 20.24 5.56
N ARG A 157 7.16 20.58 4.58
CA ARG A 157 6.11 21.58 4.72
C ARG A 157 5.00 21.08 5.66
N GLU A 158 4.47 21.97 6.45
CA GLU A 158 3.37 21.68 7.39
C GLU A 158 2.07 21.39 6.65
N ASP A 159 1.82 22.07 5.50
CA ASP A 159 0.66 21.81 4.65
C ASP A 159 0.73 20.47 3.88
N GLY A 160 1.92 19.85 3.86
CA GLY A 160 2.18 18.56 3.24
C GLY A 160 2.12 18.56 1.72
N THR A 161 2.18 19.70 1.05
CA THR A 161 2.15 19.78 -0.42
C THR A 161 3.38 19.14 -1.07
N ASP A 162 4.50 19.03 -0.36
CA ASP A 162 5.75 18.39 -0.77
C ASP A 162 5.87 16.92 -0.35
N SER A 163 4.89 16.41 0.40
CA SER A 163 4.86 14.99 0.80
C SER A 163 4.10 14.16 -0.24
N ILE A 164 4.76 13.91 -1.36
CA ILE A 164 4.27 13.25 -2.57
C ILE A 164 5.08 12.00 -2.88
N ALA A 165 4.55 11.13 -3.71
CA ALA A 165 5.26 9.94 -4.20
C ALA A 165 5.92 10.22 -5.55
N THR A 166 7.14 9.70 -5.71
CA THR A 166 7.96 9.86 -6.91
C THR A 166 8.36 8.48 -7.45
N PRO A 167 8.22 8.20 -8.75
CA PRO A 167 8.67 6.95 -9.34
C PRO A 167 10.20 6.87 -9.33
N LEU A 168 10.76 5.71 -8.90
CA LEU A 168 12.19 5.42 -8.93
C LEU A 168 12.55 4.57 -10.14
N LEU A 169 11.73 3.58 -10.48
CA LEU A 169 11.98 2.68 -11.59
C LEU A 169 10.64 2.19 -12.17
N ALA A 170 10.49 2.25 -13.49
CA ALA A 170 9.29 1.82 -14.19
C ALA A 170 9.04 0.30 -14.04
N PRO A 171 7.78 -0.16 -14.13
CA PRO A 171 7.43 -1.57 -13.91
C PRO A 171 8.20 -2.55 -14.81
N GLU A 172 8.37 -2.18 -16.06
CA GLU A 172 9.01 -3.00 -17.11
C GLU A 172 10.55 -2.92 -17.13
N ALA A 173 11.13 -2.03 -16.34
CA ALA A 173 12.57 -1.75 -16.37
C ALA A 173 13.43 -2.82 -15.66
N TRP A 174 12.81 -3.71 -14.89
CA TRP A 174 13.51 -4.75 -14.14
C TRP A 174 12.62 -5.98 -13.92
N ASP A 175 13.12 -7.16 -14.31
CA ASP A 175 12.40 -8.44 -14.12
C ASP A 175 12.53 -8.95 -12.68
N VAL A 176 11.71 -8.39 -11.81
CA VAL A 176 11.50 -8.83 -10.43
C VAL A 176 10.07 -9.29 -10.24
N ALA A 177 9.82 -10.06 -9.20
CA ALA A 177 8.50 -10.54 -8.85
C ALA A 177 8.32 -10.63 -7.34
N MET A 178 7.08 -10.81 -6.93
CA MET A 178 6.71 -10.99 -5.53
C MET A 178 5.72 -12.15 -5.39
N ALA A 179 6.07 -13.14 -4.59
CA ALA A 179 5.16 -14.20 -4.17
C ALA A 179 4.58 -13.84 -2.79
N VAL A 180 3.26 -13.75 -2.68
CA VAL A 180 2.57 -13.39 -1.43
C VAL A 180 1.96 -14.64 -0.82
N ALA A 181 2.55 -15.13 0.28
CA ALA A 181 2.02 -16.23 1.07
C ALA A 181 0.89 -15.72 1.97
N VAL A 182 -0.35 -16.10 1.67
CA VAL A 182 -1.54 -15.76 2.44
C VAL A 182 -1.71 -16.82 3.53
N VAL A 183 -1.40 -16.46 4.78
CA VAL A 183 -1.47 -17.37 5.93
C VAL A 183 -2.76 -17.22 6.73
N SER A 184 -3.52 -16.15 6.48
CA SER A 184 -4.83 -15.92 7.11
C SER A 184 -5.65 -14.95 6.29
N GLU A 185 -6.94 -15.23 6.10
CA GLU A 185 -7.90 -14.30 5.51
C GLU A 185 -8.73 -13.57 6.58
N ALA A 186 -8.49 -13.88 7.84
CA ALA A 186 -9.17 -13.24 8.95
C ALA A 186 -8.80 -11.74 9.05
N ARG A 187 -9.78 -10.95 9.46
CA ARG A 187 -9.53 -9.54 9.78
C ARG A 187 -8.58 -9.45 10.97
N LYS A 188 -7.56 -8.61 10.85
CA LYS A 188 -6.62 -8.36 11.94
C LYS A 188 -7.27 -7.58 13.08
N ASP A 189 -6.86 -7.87 14.32
CA ASP A 189 -7.41 -7.26 15.53
C ASP A 189 -7.09 -5.76 15.60
N VAL A 190 -5.88 -5.37 15.22
CA VAL A 190 -5.43 -3.98 15.26
C VAL A 190 -5.10 -3.48 13.84
N GLY A 191 -5.82 -2.44 13.40
CA GLY A 191 -5.59 -1.80 12.11
C GLY A 191 -4.25 -1.06 12.07
N SER A 192 -3.62 -0.96 10.89
CA SER A 192 -2.31 -0.31 10.74
C SER A 192 -2.29 1.14 11.23
N ARG A 193 -3.37 1.91 11.01
CA ARG A 193 -3.49 3.31 11.47
C ARG A 193 -3.41 3.41 12.99
N ASP A 194 -4.20 2.60 13.69
CA ASP A 194 -4.26 2.61 15.15
C ASP A 194 -2.96 2.06 15.75
N ALA A 195 -2.38 1.03 15.12
CA ALA A 195 -1.09 0.46 15.52
C ALA A 195 0.07 1.46 15.39
N MET A 196 0.16 2.21 14.29
CA MET A 196 1.21 3.22 14.11
C MET A 196 1.19 4.26 15.22
N GLY A 197 0.01 4.83 15.54
CA GLY A 197 -0.11 5.81 16.61
C GLY A 197 0.18 5.20 17.98
N HIS A 198 -0.26 3.96 18.25
CA HIS A 198 0.02 3.26 19.50
C HIS A 198 1.53 2.98 19.68
N VAL A 199 2.18 2.43 18.66
CA VAL A 199 3.62 2.11 18.65
C VAL A 199 4.47 3.37 18.83
N ALA A 200 4.16 4.45 18.12
CA ALA A 200 4.89 5.70 18.24
C ALA A 200 4.88 6.27 19.68
N ARG A 201 3.79 6.08 20.41
CA ARG A 201 3.64 6.57 21.79
C ARG A 201 4.19 5.63 22.85
N THR A 202 4.25 4.33 22.60
CA THR A 202 4.47 3.35 23.69
C THR A 202 5.67 2.42 23.49
N SER A 203 6.22 2.33 22.28
CA SER A 203 7.35 1.43 22.00
C SER A 203 8.69 2.11 22.31
N PRO A 204 9.50 1.53 23.22
CA PRO A 204 10.83 2.06 23.49
C PRO A 204 11.81 1.93 22.31
N LEU A 205 11.48 1.08 21.32
CA LEU A 205 12.30 0.88 20.13
C LEU A 205 11.97 1.84 18.97
N TYR A 206 10.88 2.60 19.08
CA TYR A 206 10.43 3.49 18.02
C TYR A 206 11.43 4.60 17.66
N PRO A 207 12.12 5.26 18.61
CA PRO A 207 13.15 6.25 18.26
C PRO A 207 14.31 5.67 17.45
N GLY A 208 14.77 4.45 17.77
CA GLY A 208 15.80 3.76 16.99
C GLY A 208 15.34 3.35 15.60
N TRP A 209 14.06 2.99 15.45
CA TRP A 209 13.41 2.78 14.16
C TRP A 209 13.49 4.05 13.30
N LEU A 210 13.06 5.20 13.82
CA LEU A 210 13.08 6.47 13.09
C LEU A 210 14.51 6.85 12.64
N ALA A 211 15.49 6.68 13.53
CA ALA A 211 16.88 7.05 13.25
C ALA A 211 17.51 6.23 12.10
N ALA A 212 17.07 4.98 11.91
CA ALA A 212 17.61 4.10 10.87
C ALA A 212 16.97 4.31 9.48
N GLN A 213 15.86 5.06 9.39
CA GLN A 213 15.07 5.09 8.16
C GLN A 213 15.75 5.80 6.99
N GLU A 214 16.46 6.89 7.25
CA GLU A 214 17.10 7.66 6.17
C GLU A 214 18.23 6.87 5.50
N ASP A 215 19.01 6.13 6.29
CA ASP A 215 20.05 5.24 5.77
C ASP A 215 19.45 4.11 4.93
N ASP A 216 18.33 3.52 5.38
CA ASP A 216 17.62 2.48 4.63
C ASP A 216 17.04 3.03 3.31
N LEU A 217 16.48 4.24 3.31
CA LEU A 217 15.96 4.90 2.10
C LEU A 217 17.09 5.14 1.10
N LEU A 218 18.20 5.72 1.55
CA LEU A 218 19.36 5.98 0.69
C LEU A 218 19.92 4.69 0.09
N ALA A 219 20.14 3.68 0.92
CA ALA A 219 20.66 2.38 0.47
C ALA A 219 19.69 1.69 -0.51
N MET A 220 18.37 1.78 -0.27
CA MET A 220 17.36 1.19 -1.13
C MET A 220 17.30 1.88 -2.50
N ARG A 221 17.39 3.22 -2.57
CA ARG A 221 17.45 3.97 -3.84
C ARG A 221 18.62 3.49 -4.69
N VAL A 222 19.82 3.40 -4.09
CA VAL A 222 21.03 2.93 -4.78
C VAL A 222 20.88 1.47 -5.24
N ALA A 223 20.30 0.60 -4.42
CA ALA A 223 20.10 -0.80 -4.76
C ALA A 223 19.10 -0.97 -5.93
N ILE A 224 18.01 -0.20 -5.95
CA ILE A 224 17.03 -0.20 -7.06
C ILE A 224 17.66 0.33 -8.35
N GLU A 225 18.39 1.44 -8.29
CA GLU A 225 19.09 2.01 -9.45
C GLU A 225 20.06 1.01 -10.09
N ARG A 226 20.80 0.27 -9.24
CA ARG A 226 21.75 -0.76 -9.68
C ARG A 226 21.10 -2.09 -10.06
N ARG A 227 19.80 -2.25 -9.82
CA ARG A 227 19.06 -3.52 -9.96
C ARG A 227 19.69 -4.66 -9.15
N ASP A 228 20.18 -4.33 -7.96
CA ASP A 228 20.79 -5.27 -7.02
C ASP A 228 19.69 -5.91 -6.15
N LEU A 229 19.17 -7.06 -6.60
CA LEU A 229 18.07 -7.75 -5.94
C LEU A 229 18.43 -8.24 -4.53
N GLU A 230 19.67 -8.70 -4.35
CA GLU A 230 20.14 -9.16 -3.04
C GLU A 230 20.13 -8.01 -2.04
N ARG A 231 20.64 -6.84 -2.44
CA ARG A 231 20.66 -5.67 -1.58
C ARG A 231 19.26 -5.12 -1.31
N VAL A 232 18.39 -5.04 -2.32
CA VAL A 232 16.98 -4.66 -2.15
C VAL A 232 16.28 -5.59 -1.16
N GLY A 233 16.44 -6.89 -1.35
CA GLY A 233 15.83 -7.90 -0.50
C GLY A 233 16.35 -7.85 0.95
N THR A 234 17.66 -7.73 1.13
CA THR A 234 18.29 -7.64 2.46
C THR A 234 17.77 -6.42 3.24
N ILE A 235 17.77 -5.24 2.61
CA ILE A 235 17.24 -4.02 3.24
C ILE A 235 15.75 -4.20 3.59
N ALA A 236 14.95 -4.79 2.69
CA ALA A 236 13.52 -5.01 2.93
C ALA A 236 13.26 -5.95 4.12
N GLU A 237 14.04 -7.04 4.26
CA GLU A 237 13.98 -7.95 5.42
C GLU A 237 14.33 -7.24 6.72
N GLU A 238 15.46 -6.54 6.76
CA GLU A 238 15.95 -5.84 7.94
C GLU A 238 15.00 -4.75 8.39
N ASN A 239 14.53 -3.93 7.45
CA ASN A 239 13.57 -2.85 7.71
C ASN A 239 12.23 -3.40 8.23
N CYS A 240 11.74 -4.47 7.61
CA CYS A 240 10.53 -5.17 8.03
C CYS A 240 10.64 -5.70 9.46
N LEU A 241 11.74 -6.40 9.78
CA LEU A 241 11.95 -6.96 11.12
C LEU A 241 12.05 -5.88 12.18
N ARG A 242 12.74 -4.77 11.88
CA ARG A 242 12.80 -3.60 12.79
C ARG A 242 11.42 -3.00 13.04
N MET A 243 10.58 -2.85 11.99
CA MET A 243 9.21 -2.39 12.16
C MET A 243 8.41 -3.31 13.09
N HIS A 244 8.45 -4.62 12.87
CA HIS A 244 7.74 -5.58 13.73
C HIS A 244 8.29 -5.60 15.16
N ALA A 245 9.60 -5.44 15.36
CA ALA A 245 10.19 -5.32 16.68
C ALA A 245 9.61 -4.13 17.47
N THR A 246 9.38 -2.98 16.80
CA THR A 246 8.72 -1.84 17.46
C THR A 246 7.29 -2.18 17.89
N ALA A 247 6.54 -2.92 17.09
CA ALA A 247 5.17 -3.33 17.41
C ALA A 247 5.14 -4.34 18.57
N ILE A 248 6.04 -5.31 18.58
CA ILE A 248 6.17 -6.31 19.66
C ILE A 248 6.58 -5.65 21.00
N ALA A 249 7.43 -4.62 20.94
CA ALA A 249 7.90 -3.89 22.13
C ALA A 249 6.93 -2.80 22.61
N ALA A 250 5.83 -2.54 21.92
CA ALA A 250 4.81 -1.57 22.33
C ALA A 250 4.08 -2.01 23.62
N ARG A 251 3.40 -1.08 24.28
CA ARG A 251 2.67 -1.34 25.55
C ARG A 251 1.20 -0.91 25.45
N PRO A 252 0.25 -1.89 25.37
CA PRO A 252 0.43 -3.34 25.23
C PRO A 252 1.08 -3.74 23.89
N PRO A 253 1.70 -4.94 23.80
CA PRO A 253 2.37 -5.40 22.60
C PRO A 253 1.37 -5.71 21.47
N ILE A 254 1.82 -5.51 20.22
CA ILE A 254 1.07 -5.91 19.03
C ILE A 254 1.87 -7.00 18.31
N LEU A 255 1.29 -8.19 18.20
CA LEU A 255 1.87 -9.32 17.52
C LEU A 255 1.03 -9.66 16.29
N TYR A 256 1.58 -9.42 15.09
CA TYR A 256 0.91 -9.74 13.84
C TYR A 256 1.20 -11.16 13.33
N TRP A 257 2.23 -11.82 13.85
CA TRP A 257 2.72 -13.07 13.31
C TRP A 257 1.87 -14.27 13.75
N ALA A 258 1.48 -15.09 12.77
CA ALA A 258 0.91 -16.41 12.99
C ALA A 258 2.03 -17.47 12.98
N PRO A 259 1.78 -18.71 13.46
CA PRO A 259 2.76 -19.79 13.36
C PRO A 259 3.27 -20.00 11.92
N ALA A 260 2.37 -20.03 10.93
CA ALA A 260 2.76 -20.16 9.52
C ALA A 260 3.61 -18.99 9.01
N THR A 261 3.48 -17.78 9.59
CA THR A 261 4.37 -16.66 9.28
C THR A 261 5.82 -17.04 9.57
N LEU A 262 6.10 -17.58 10.75
CA LEU A 262 7.47 -17.99 11.14
C LEU A 262 8.01 -19.13 10.28
N GLU A 263 7.17 -20.10 9.92
CA GLU A 263 7.54 -21.18 9.02
C GLU A 263 7.96 -20.67 7.64
N VAL A 264 7.20 -19.70 7.09
CA VAL A 264 7.55 -19.06 5.81
C VAL A 264 8.88 -18.32 5.92
N LEU A 265 9.13 -17.54 7.01
CA LEU A 265 10.40 -16.85 7.20
C LEU A 265 11.59 -17.82 7.25
N ALA A 266 11.42 -18.93 7.97
CA ALA A 266 12.45 -19.99 8.04
C ALA A 266 12.67 -20.65 6.67
N LEU A 267 11.60 -20.94 5.92
CA LEU A 267 11.70 -21.49 4.58
C LEU A 267 12.44 -20.55 3.63
N VAL A 268 12.12 -19.25 3.61
CA VAL A 268 12.78 -18.28 2.71
C VAL A 268 14.30 -18.25 2.95
N ARG A 269 14.73 -18.31 4.21
CA ARG A 269 16.17 -18.39 4.55
C ARG A 269 16.81 -19.69 4.07
N ARG A 270 16.12 -20.84 4.19
CA ARG A 270 16.62 -22.12 3.67
C ARG A 270 16.72 -22.11 2.15
N MET A 271 15.68 -21.64 1.44
CA MET A 271 15.70 -21.52 -0.02
C MET A 271 16.91 -20.73 -0.51
N ARG A 272 17.21 -19.62 0.15
CA ARG A 272 18.35 -18.77 -0.20
C ARG A 272 19.70 -19.49 0.05
N ALA A 273 19.82 -20.24 1.15
CA ALA A 273 21.01 -21.08 1.42
C ALA A 273 21.17 -22.21 0.40
N GLU A 274 20.08 -22.69 -0.21
CA GLU A 274 20.04 -23.69 -1.27
C GLU A 274 20.23 -23.10 -2.68
N GLY A 275 20.43 -21.79 -2.81
CA GLY A 275 20.66 -21.10 -4.08
C GLY A 275 19.43 -20.55 -4.78
N LEU A 276 18.21 -20.69 -4.21
CA LEU A 276 17.00 -20.06 -4.73
C LEU A 276 16.80 -18.69 -4.06
N GLY A 277 17.09 -17.62 -4.80
CA GLY A 277 17.02 -16.24 -4.31
C GLY A 277 15.63 -15.82 -3.92
N GLY A 278 15.45 -15.38 -2.69
CA GLY A 278 14.20 -14.83 -2.16
C GLY A 278 14.42 -14.10 -0.85
N TRP A 279 13.73 -12.98 -0.68
CA TRP A 279 13.81 -12.14 0.52
C TRP A 279 12.39 -11.76 0.95
N PHE A 280 12.12 -11.87 2.25
CA PHE A 280 10.79 -11.59 2.75
C PHE A 280 10.61 -10.13 3.16
N THR A 281 9.37 -9.67 3.09
CA THR A 281 8.87 -8.49 3.79
C THR A 281 7.45 -8.74 4.29
N MET A 282 7.03 -8.00 5.30
CA MET A 282 5.69 -8.07 5.89
C MET A 282 5.18 -6.66 6.17
N ASP A 283 3.90 -6.43 6.01
CA ASP A 283 3.23 -5.23 6.51
C ASP A 283 2.59 -5.53 7.88
N ALA A 284 1.77 -4.64 8.39
CA ALA A 284 1.01 -4.84 9.62
C ALA A 284 -0.06 -5.93 9.44
N GLY A 285 0.36 -7.18 9.48
CA GLY A 285 -0.46 -8.38 9.27
C GLY A 285 0.42 -9.62 9.16
N PRO A 286 -0.17 -10.83 9.12
CA PRO A 286 0.54 -12.10 9.16
C PRO A 286 1.12 -12.54 7.80
N GLN A 287 0.69 -11.88 6.70
CA GLN A 287 1.04 -12.29 5.33
C GLN A 287 2.51 -12.00 5.02
N VAL A 288 3.21 -12.98 4.47
CA VAL A 288 4.60 -12.84 4.06
C VAL A 288 4.67 -12.60 2.55
N LYS A 289 5.42 -11.61 2.13
CA LYS A 289 5.69 -11.27 0.74
C LYS A 289 7.14 -11.59 0.46
N VAL A 290 7.43 -12.37 -0.56
CA VAL A 290 8.77 -12.78 -0.93
C VAL A 290 9.14 -12.14 -2.26
N VAL A 291 10.12 -11.23 -2.23
CA VAL A 291 10.70 -10.62 -3.43
C VAL A 291 11.70 -11.60 -4.03
N CYS A 292 11.67 -11.82 -5.33
CA CYS A 292 12.58 -12.71 -6.07
C CYS A 292 12.81 -12.21 -7.50
N ALA A 293 13.72 -12.84 -8.22
CA ALA A 293 13.83 -12.64 -9.66
C ALA A 293 12.56 -13.13 -10.37
N GLY A 294 12.19 -12.47 -11.47
CA GLY A 294 10.98 -12.84 -12.21
C GLY A 294 10.99 -14.28 -12.71
N GLY A 295 12.17 -14.82 -13.09
CA GLY A 295 12.36 -16.21 -13.49
C GLY A 295 12.19 -17.23 -12.36
N ASP A 296 12.37 -16.82 -11.09
CA ASP A 296 12.28 -17.70 -9.91
C ASP A 296 10.88 -17.73 -9.30
N LEU A 297 9.95 -16.89 -9.78
CA LEU A 297 8.61 -16.73 -9.17
C LEU A 297 7.85 -18.05 -9.03
N ASP A 298 7.92 -18.93 -10.01
CA ASP A 298 7.22 -20.22 -10.00
C ASP A 298 7.81 -21.17 -8.95
N ALA A 299 9.13 -21.28 -8.88
CA ALA A 299 9.82 -22.11 -7.92
C ALA A 299 9.61 -21.62 -6.47
N VAL A 300 9.72 -20.30 -6.24
CA VAL A 300 9.45 -19.68 -4.94
C VAL A 300 8.00 -19.91 -4.54
N SER A 301 7.04 -19.70 -5.44
CA SER A 301 5.61 -19.87 -5.18
C SER A 301 5.25 -21.32 -4.83
N ALA A 302 5.84 -22.29 -5.55
CA ALA A 302 5.62 -23.71 -5.27
C ALA A 302 6.08 -24.08 -3.85
N LYS A 303 7.29 -23.69 -3.47
CA LYS A 303 7.82 -23.94 -2.11
C LYS A 303 6.98 -23.27 -1.02
N LEU A 304 6.50 -22.04 -1.25
CA LEU A 304 5.64 -21.36 -0.30
C LEU A 304 4.28 -22.06 -0.12
N ALA A 305 3.73 -22.63 -1.19
CA ALA A 305 2.45 -23.33 -1.14
C ALA A 305 2.52 -24.65 -0.35
N GLU A 306 3.71 -25.24 -0.16
CA GLU A 306 3.92 -26.46 0.62
C GLU A 306 3.93 -26.18 2.15
N VAL A 307 4.04 -24.92 2.59
CA VAL A 307 4.10 -24.61 4.03
C VAL A 307 2.73 -24.82 4.67
N PRO A 308 2.63 -25.64 5.72
CA PRO A 308 1.39 -25.82 6.46
C PRO A 308 0.85 -24.49 7.00
N GLY A 309 -0.42 -24.19 6.72
CA GLY A 309 -1.07 -22.94 7.12
C GLY A 309 -0.94 -21.80 6.11
N VAL A 310 -0.27 -22.00 4.97
CA VAL A 310 -0.40 -21.13 3.81
C VAL A 310 -1.64 -21.53 3.03
N ALA A 311 -2.67 -20.68 3.02
CA ALA A 311 -3.94 -20.96 2.35
C ALA A 311 -3.83 -20.86 0.82
N ARG A 312 -3.01 -19.93 0.34
CA ARG A 312 -2.71 -19.73 -1.09
C ARG A 312 -1.49 -18.84 -1.27
N VAL A 313 -0.91 -18.86 -2.47
CA VAL A 313 0.15 -17.96 -2.89
C VAL A 313 -0.35 -17.11 -4.04
N ILE A 314 -0.25 -15.76 -3.89
CA ILE A 314 -0.53 -14.83 -4.98
C ILE A 314 0.80 -14.51 -5.64
N ARG A 315 0.87 -14.68 -6.95
CA ARG A 315 2.02 -14.34 -7.78
C ARG A 315 1.81 -12.96 -8.34
N ALA A 316 2.76 -12.07 -8.19
CA ALA A 316 2.62 -10.71 -8.65
C ALA A 316 3.93 -10.20 -9.29
N ARG A 317 3.75 -9.34 -10.29
CA ARG A 317 4.83 -8.62 -10.98
C ARG A 317 4.67 -7.12 -10.75
N PRO A 318 5.71 -6.32 -11.01
CA PRO A 318 5.57 -4.88 -10.98
C PRO A 318 4.41 -4.43 -11.87
N GLY A 319 3.55 -3.57 -11.32
CA GLY A 319 2.33 -3.11 -11.99
C GLY A 319 2.35 -1.62 -12.31
N PRO A 320 1.42 -1.15 -13.16
CA PRO A 320 1.29 0.25 -13.53
C PRO A 320 0.73 1.09 -12.37
N GLY A 321 0.88 2.42 -12.52
CA GLY A 321 0.19 3.40 -11.70
C GLY A 321 -1.32 3.43 -11.96
N VAL A 322 -2.00 4.38 -11.32
CA VAL A 322 -3.43 4.59 -11.48
C VAL A 322 -3.80 4.91 -12.94
N ARG A 323 -4.94 4.40 -13.39
CA ARG A 323 -5.47 4.63 -14.75
C ARG A 323 -6.95 4.92 -14.71
N ILE A 324 -7.42 5.86 -15.55
CA ILE A 324 -8.83 6.04 -15.84
C ILE A 324 -9.24 4.96 -16.86
N LEU A 325 -10.32 4.27 -16.57
CA LEU A 325 -10.93 3.28 -17.45
C LEU A 325 -12.11 3.86 -18.22
N GLU A 326 -12.88 4.72 -17.54
CA GLU A 326 -14.04 5.40 -18.10
C GLU A 326 -14.11 6.84 -17.53
N GLY A 327 -14.44 7.80 -18.40
CA GLY A 327 -14.49 9.22 -18.06
C GLY A 327 -13.28 10.01 -18.57
N PRO A 328 -13.25 11.34 -18.35
CA PRO A 328 -12.14 12.19 -18.77
C PRO A 328 -10.89 11.92 -17.91
N CYS A 329 -9.73 11.88 -18.54
CA CYS A 329 -8.46 11.80 -17.82
C CYS A 329 -8.17 13.15 -17.14
N PRO A 330 -8.03 13.23 -15.80
CA PRO A 330 -7.79 14.47 -15.09
C PRO A 330 -6.34 14.97 -15.19
N TRP A 331 -5.41 14.10 -15.60
CA TRP A 331 -4.02 14.46 -15.88
C TRP A 331 -3.71 14.27 -17.35
N SER A 332 -2.99 15.20 -17.94
CA SER A 332 -2.58 15.20 -19.36
C SER A 332 -1.09 15.54 -19.45
#